data_0bbb97c672e49cf6742350b892f85ca8
#
_entry.id   0bbb97c672e49cf6742350b892f85ca8
#
_cell.length_a   1.000
_cell.length_b   1.000
_cell.length_c   1.000
_cell.angle_alpha   90.00
_cell.angle_beta   90.00
_cell.angle_gamma   90.00
#
_symmetry.space_group_name_H-M   'P 1'
#
loop_
_entity.id
_entity.type
_entity.pdbx_description
1 polymer ?
#
loop_
_entity_poly.entity_id
_entity_poly.type
_entity_poly.pdbx_seq_one_letter_code
_entity_poly.pdbx_strand_id
1 'polypeptide(L)'
;MHFGEEAAENVLVYEDEGFSGGNLERPQFKKMMKDSQKIAFAAIVVYRLDRISRNIGDFAKLIEDLGDRHIDFISIREQFDTSSPMGRAMMYIASVFSQLERETIAERIRDNMHELSKTGRWLGGTTPTGYASESLSSVTVDGKVKKACKLKPIPEEIQLVKTIFSVFMETGSLSKTDQYLLEHRCVTKRGKQFTRFAIRGILTNPVYMIADETAYQYLKENNVDLFAERAEFDGEHCVMAYNRTLQRPGKANQIRPMEEWIVAVGKHPGIIAGSDWVRVQAMLDVNKSKSYRRPRSNVALLSGLLRCGECGDYMRPKLTNRRTA
;
A
#
# COMPACT_ATOMS: atom_id res chain seq x y z
N MET A 1 20.24 46.78 -6.25
CA MET A 1 19.76 46.06 -7.45
C MET A 1 20.43 44.68 -7.44
N HIS A 2 19.66 43.61 -7.47
CA HIS A 2 20.21 42.24 -7.46
C HIS A 2 20.71 41.79 -8.84
N PHE A 3 20.19 42.43 -9.89
CA PHE A 3 20.55 42.12 -11.28
C PHE A 3 20.96 43.41 -11.99
N GLY A 4 21.99 43.38 -12.85
CA GLY A 4 22.44 44.51 -13.61
C GLY A 4 21.42 44.99 -14.67
N GLU A 5 21.68 46.13 -15.33
CA GLU A 5 20.80 46.70 -16.35
C GLU A 5 20.55 45.75 -17.54
N GLU A 6 21.51 44.92 -17.91
CA GLU A 6 21.34 43.87 -18.94
C GLU A 6 20.28 42.80 -18.60
N ALA A 7 20.03 42.52 -17.32
CA ALA A 7 18.98 41.56 -16.91
C ALA A 7 17.57 42.15 -17.08
N ALA A 8 17.43 43.48 -17.09
CA ALA A 8 16.14 44.12 -17.30
C ALA A 8 15.64 44.02 -18.76
N GLU A 9 16.53 43.76 -19.70
CA GLU A 9 16.18 43.55 -21.12
C GLU A 9 15.65 42.16 -21.42
N ASN A 10 15.90 41.16 -20.52
CA ASN A 10 15.55 39.77 -20.69
C ASN A 10 14.41 39.30 -19.72
N VAL A 11 13.46 40.18 -19.42
CA VAL A 11 12.34 39.89 -18.53
C VAL A 11 11.19 39.25 -19.31
N LEU A 12 10.76 38.07 -18.87
CA LEU A 12 9.52 37.42 -19.32
C LEU A 12 8.40 37.73 -18.32
N VAL A 13 7.29 38.28 -18.80
CA VAL A 13 6.14 38.63 -17.96
C VAL A 13 5.05 37.59 -18.13
N TYR A 14 4.56 37.06 -16.98
CA TYR A 14 3.44 36.10 -16.89
C TYR A 14 2.35 36.72 -16.04
N GLU A 15 1.20 37.02 -16.63
CA GLU A 15 0.10 37.72 -15.98
C GLU A 15 -1.19 36.92 -16.05
N ASP A 16 -1.77 36.60 -14.86
CA ASP A 16 -3.04 35.94 -14.74
C ASP A 16 -4.09 36.94 -14.21
N GLU A 17 -4.81 37.61 -15.11
CA GLU A 17 -5.85 38.54 -14.74
C GLU A 17 -7.06 37.86 -14.14
N GLY A 18 -7.62 38.43 -13.06
CA GLY A 18 -8.84 37.96 -12.41
C GLY A 18 -8.70 36.71 -11.52
N PHE A 19 -7.51 36.12 -11.43
CA PHE A 19 -7.28 34.96 -10.55
C PHE A 19 -6.82 35.39 -9.15
N SER A 20 -7.37 34.73 -8.13
CA SER A 20 -6.89 34.88 -6.75
C SER A 20 -5.69 33.97 -6.50
N GLY A 21 -4.78 34.35 -5.57
CA GLY A 21 -3.65 33.50 -5.11
C GLY A 21 -4.07 32.21 -4.36
N GLY A 22 -5.31 31.75 -4.51
CA GLY A 22 -5.86 30.62 -3.77
C GLY A 22 -5.40 29.24 -4.25
N ASN A 23 -4.89 29.13 -5.49
CA ASN A 23 -4.29 27.89 -6.01
C ASN A 23 -3.23 28.19 -7.07
N LEU A 24 -2.38 27.19 -7.33
CA LEU A 24 -1.34 27.23 -8.37
C LEU A 24 -1.84 26.77 -9.76
N GLU A 25 -3.13 26.46 -9.91
CA GLU A 25 -3.76 25.95 -11.14
C GLU A 25 -4.10 27.05 -12.16
N ARG A 26 -3.26 28.08 -12.26
CA ARG A 26 -3.45 29.24 -13.14
C ARG A 26 -2.72 29.03 -14.48
N PRO A 27 -3.31 29.45 -15.62
CA PRO A 27 -2.76 29.17 -16.94
C PRO A 27 -1.34 29.75 -17.15
N GLN A 28 -1.13 31.04 -16.83
CA GLN A 28 0.17 31.67 -17.04
C GLN A 28 1.20 31.21 -16.02
N PHE A 29 0.80 30.93 -14.77
CA PHE A 29 1.68 30.34 -13.79
C PHE A 29 2.17 28.95 -14.26
N LYS A 30 1.27 28.09 -14.76
CA LYS A 30 1.66 26.77 -15.33
C LYS A 30 2.57 26.91 -16.55
N LYS A 31 2.33 27.92 -17.38
CA LYS A 31 3.18 28.20 -18.51
C LYS A 31 4.57 28.63 -18.04
N MET A 32 4.67 29.57 -17.10
CA MET A 32 5.94 29.99 -16.49
C MET A 32 6.73 28.79 -15.94
N MET A 33 6.07 27.88 -15.21
CA MET A 33 6.71 26.68 -14.68
C MET A 33 7.15 25.68 -15.76
N LYS A 34 6.46 25.61 -16.90
CA LYS A 34 6.90 24.81 -18.06
C LYS A 34 8.06 25.47 -18.79
N ASP A 35 8.02 26.79 -18.93
CA ASP A 35 9.06 27.56 -19.61
C ASP A 35 10.37 27.53 -18.79
N SER A 36 10.28 27.52 -17.44
CA SER A 36 11.44 27.38 -16.56
C SER A 36 12.13 25.98 -16.66
N GLN A 37 11.49 25.01 -17.30
CA GLN A 37 12.13 23.72 -17.64
C GLN A 37 12.92 23.74 -18.94
N LYS A 38 12.63 24.71 -19.81
CA LYS A 38 13.21 24.83 -21.16
C LYS A 38 14.20 25.98 -21.26
N ILE A 39 13.97 27.02 -20.50
CA ILE A 39 14.75 28.25 -20.47
C ILE A 39 15.36 28.38 -19.08
N ALA A 40 16.63 28.67 -18.99
CA ALA A 40 17.30 28.91 -17.70
C ALA A 40 16.85 30.27 -17.13
N PHE A 41 15.97 30.22 -16.11
CA PHE A 41 15.60 31.40 -15.34
C PHE A 41 16.67 31.67 -14.27
N ALA A 42 17.09 32.91 -14.11
CA ALA A 42 17.93 33.30 -12.98
C ALA A 42 17.09 33.47 -11.71
N ALA A 43 15.92 34.09 -11.83
CA ALA A 43 15.01 34.31 -10.72
C ALA A 43 13.56 34.45 -11.19
N ILE A 44 12.64 34.17 -10.29
CA ILE A 44 11.22 34.52 -10.39
C ILE A 44 10.94 35.66 -9.43
N VAL A 45 10.47 36.78 -9.97
CA VAL A 45 10.19 38.00 -9.19
C VAL A 45 8.69 38.23 -9.13
N VAL A 46 8.17 38.43 -7.91
CA VAL A 46 6.76 38.75 -7.68
C VAL A 46 6.60 39.99 -6.84
N TYR A 47 5.49 40.69 -7.01
CA TYR A 47 5.25 41.87 -6.19
C TYR A 47 4.89 41.51 -4.73
N ARG A 48 4.06 40.43 -4.53
CA ARG A 48 3.61 39.98 -3.22
C ARG A 48 3.50 38.45 -3.19
N LEU A 49 3.86 37.83 -2.05
CA LEU A 49 3.77 36.38 -1.82
C LEU A 49 2.33 35.84 -1.98
N ASP A 50 1.33 36.59 -1.48
CA ASP A 50 -0.08 36.18 -1.57
C ASP A 50 -0.61 36.10 -3.00
N ARG A 51 0.10 36.68 -3.97
CA ARG A 51 -0.21 36.54 -5.40
C ARG A 51 0.21 35.22 -5.97
N ILE A 52 1.21 34.60 -5.40
CA ILE A 52 1.65 33.25 -5.82
C ILE A 52 0.82 32.19 -5.11
N SER A 53 0.87 32.13 -3.80
CA SER A 53 0.06 31.20 -3.02
C SER A 53 -0.36 31.80 -1.68
N ARG A 54 -1.58 31.48 -1.22
CA ARG A 54 -2.07 31.77 0.13
C ARG A 54 -1.85 30.58 1.07
N ASN A 55 -1.49 29.42 0.55
CA ASN A 55 -1.19 28.22 1.30
C ASN A 55 0.32 28.10 1.50
N ILE A 56 0.76 28.04 2.74
CA ILE A 56 2.18 27.92 3.11
C ILE A 56 2.78 26.62 2.53
N GLY A 57 2.01 25.53 2.51
CA GLY A 57 2.46 24.24 1.98
C GLY A 57 2.72 24.27 0.48
N ASP A 58 1.82 24.88 -0.30
CA ASP A 58 1.99 25.05 -1.75
C ASP A 58 3.15 25.99 -2.06
N PHE A 59 3.32 27.05 -1.26
CA PHE A 59 4.44 27.95 -1.38
C PHE A 59 5.78 27.26 -1.09
N ALA A 60 5.88 26.54 0.00
CA ALA A 60 7.12 25.84 0.35
C ALA A 60 7.52 24.82 -0.72
N LYS A 61 6.56 24.06 -1.27
CA LYS A 61 6.81 23.13 -2.37
C LYS A 61 7.30 23.84 -3.62
N LEU A 62 6.70 24.99 -3.95
CA LEU A 62 7.15 25.81 -5.08
C LEU A 62 8.60 26.26 -4.90
N ILE A 63 8.94 26.76 -3.71
CA ILE A 63 10.32 27.21 -3.43
C ILE A 63 11.32 26.04 -3.45
N GLU A 64 10.93 24.86 -2.97
CA GLU A 64 11.74 23.64 -3.06
C GLU A 64 11.99 23.26 -4.53
N ASP A 65 10.93 23.22 -5.36
CA ASP A 65 11.02 22.95 -6.80
C ASP A 65 11.90 23.96 -7.55
N LEU A 66 11.87 25.24 -7.15
CA LEU A 66 12.73 26.29 -7.73
C LEU A 66 14.18 26.16 -7.26
N GLY A 67 14.39 25.84 -5.98
CA GLY A 67 15.71 25.61 -5.41
C GLY A 67 16.43 24.43 -6.09
N ASP A 68 15.74 23.32 -6.34
CA ASP A 68 16.27 22.17 -7.08
C ASP A 68 16.72 22.54 -8.51
N ARG A 69 16.13 23.58 -9.08
CA ARG A 69 16.47 24.11 -10.42
C ARG A 69 17.43 25.27 -10.39
N HIS A 70 17.93 25.66 -9.22
CA HIS A 70 18.80 26.83 -9.03
C HIS A 70 18.16 28.14 -9.51
N ILE A 71 16.84 28.29 -9.33
CA ILE A 71 16.09 29.52 -9.67
C ILE A 71 15.80 30.27 -8.38
N ASP A 72 16.27 31.49 -8.25
CA ASP A 72 15.98 32.32 -7.09
C ASP A 72 14.53 32.82 -7.10
N PHE A 73 13.97 33.05 -5.92
CA PHE A 73 12.62 33.58 -5.74
C PHE A 73 12.69 34.90 -4.95
N ILE A 74 12.12 35.95 -5.49
CA ILE A 74 12.18 37.32 -4.90
C ILE A 74 10.77 37.87 -4.80
N SER A 75 10.35 38.28 -3.59
CA SER A 75 9.16 39.08 -3.37
C SER A 75 9.52 40.51 -2.98
N ILE A 76 9.02 41.47 -3.76
CA ILE A 76 9.41 42.88 -3.61
C ILE A 76 8.85 43.45 -2.30
N ARG A 77 7.56 43.25 -2.03
CA ARG A 77 6.87 43.88 -0.90
C ARG A 77 7.31 43.32 0.46
N GLU A 78 7.43 42.00 0.56
CA GLU A 78 7.83 41.32 1.78
C GLU A 78 9.35 41.31 1.96
N GLN A 79 10.13 41.84 1.03
CA GLN A 79 11.60 41.78 1.02
C GLN A 79 12.15 40.36 1.22
N PHE A 80 11.43 39.38 0.67
CA PHE A 80 11.81 37.99 0.72
C PHE A 80 12.63 37.63 -0.52
N ASP A 81 13.82 37.08 -0.28
CA ASP A 81 14.79 36.77 -1.33
C ASP A 81 15.54 35.48 -0.97
N THR A 82 15.33 34.42 -1.74
CA THR A 82 15.97 33.10 -1.50
C THR A 82 17.47 33.11 -1.83
N SER A 83 17.99 34.11 -2.53
CA SER A 83 19.44 34.28 -2.72
C SER A 83 20.13 34.67 -1.41
N SER A 84 19.41 35.31 -0.49
CA SER A 84 19.92 35.74 0.81
C SER A 84 19.97 34.59 1.84
N PRO A 85 20.92 34.59 2.83
CA PRO A 85 20.95 33.62 3.88
C PRO A 85 19.67 33.56 4.72
N MET A 86 19.04 34.70 5.00
CA MET A 86 17.81 34.82 5.75
C MET A 86 16.63 34.22 4.97
N GLY A 87 16.52 34.50 3.67
CA GLY A 87 15.48 33.94 2.81
C GLY A 87 15.59 32.41 2.70
N ARG A 88 16.81 31.88 2.58
CA ARG A 88 17.04 30.42 2.63
C ARG A 88 16.64 29.81 3.96
N ALA A 89 16.95 30.46 5.09
CA ALA A 89 16.52 29.98 6.41
C ALA A 89 14.98 29.93 6.52
N MET A 90 14.29 30.96 6.07
CA MET A 90 12.82 31.00 6.04
C MET A 90 12.22 29.93 5.12
N MET A 91 12.85 29.62 4.00
CA MET A 91 12.49 28.51 3.11
C MET A 91 12.55 27.17 3.82
N TYR A 92 13.64 26.87 4.54
CA TYR A 92 13.78 25.64 5.31
C TYR A 92 12.70 25.52 6.39
N ILE A 93 12.41 26.61 7.10
CA ILE A 93 11.34 26.64 8.11
C ILE A 93 9.97 26.33 7.46
N ALA A 94 9.65 26.95 6.32
CA ALA A 94 8.40 26.70 5.60
C ALA A 94 8.31 25.24 5.11
N SER A 95 9.39 24.65 4.63
CA SER A 95 9.45 23.24 4.21
C SER A 95 9.20 22.30 5.38
N VAL A 96 9.79 22.56 6.56
CA VAL A 96 9.56 21.77 7.78
C VAL A 96 8.10 21.83 8.22
N PHE A 97 7.48 23.03 8.21
CA PHE A 97 6.05 23.15 8.53
C PHE A 97 5.15 22.38 7.55
N SER A 98 5.47 22.43 6.26
CA SER A 98 4.71 21.69 5.23
C SER A 98 4.84 20.19 5.38
N GLN A 99 6.00 19.71 5.79
CA GLN A 99 6.20 18.29 6.09
C GLN A 99 5.42 17.89 7.33
N LEU A 100 5.47 18.68 8.40
CA LEU A 100 4.72 18.44 9.63
C LEU A 100 3.20 18.38 9.37
N GLU A 101 2.67 19.29 8.54
CA GLU A 101 1.26 19.27 8.16
C GLU A 101 0.89 17.97 7.41
N ARG A 102 1.71 17.55 6.44
CA ARG A 102 1.52 16.28 5.70
C ARG A 102 1.55 15.07 6.64
N GLU A 103 2.49 15.03 7.57
CA GLU A 103 2.60 13.94 8.56
C GLU A 103 1.39 13.91 9.50
N THR A 104 0.95 15.07 10.00
CA THR A 104 -0.24 15.19 10.85
C THR A 104 -1.51 14.74 10.13
N ILE A 105 -1.68 15.13 8.86
CA ILE A 105 -2.82 14.68 8.03
C ILE A 105 -2.77 13.17 7.82
N ALA A 106 -1.60 12.61 7.51
CA ALA A 106 -1.42 11.18 7.31
C ALA A 106 -1.70 10.39 8.61
N GLU A 107 -1.30 10.92 9.76
CA GLU A 107 -1.60 10.34 11.08
C GLU A 107 -3.11 10.33 11.35
N ARG A 108 -3.80 11.45 11.19
CA ARG A 108 -5.27 11.53 11.34
C ARG A 108 -6.02 10.59 10.40
N ILE A 109 -5.55 10.43 9.16
CA ILE A 109 -6.14 9.48 8.21
C ILE A 109 -5.92 8.05 8.72
N ARG A 110 -4.73 7.73 9.23
CA ARG A 110 -4.42 6.40 9.79
C ARG A 110 -5.31 6.10 10.99
N ASP A 111 -5.42 7.02 11.93
CA ASP A 111 -6.25 6.85 13.13
C ASP A 111 -7.73 6.65 12.76
N ASN A 112 -8.26 7.45 11.84
CA ASN A 112 -9.62 7.28 11.36
C ASN A 112 -9.83 5.92 10.65
N MET A 113 -8.85 5.46 9.87
CA MET A 113 -8.92 4.13 9.23
C MET A 113 -8.85 3.00 10.28
N HIS A 114 -8.08 3.16 11.36
CA HIS A 114 -8.06 2.23 12.49
C HIS A 114 -9.44 2.16 13.16
N GLU A 115 -10.06 3.29 13.49
CA GLU A 115 -11.41 3.31 14.08
C GLU A 115 -12.46 2.68 13.15
N LEU A 116 -12.41 2.97 11.87
CA LEU A 116 -13.32 2.37 10.89
C LEU A 116 -13.09 0.87 10.74
N SER A 117 -11.86 0.38 10.88
CA SER A 117 -11.54 -1.05 10.75
C SER A 117 -12.19 -1.89 11.85
N LYS A 118 -12.36 -1.34 13.06
CA LYS A 118 -13.04 -1.97 14.19
C LYS A 118 -14.51 -2.28 13.90
N THR A 119 -15.11 -1.61 12.93
CA THR A 119 -16.53 -1.80 12.57
C THR A 119 -16.79 -2.98 11.64
N GLY A 120 -15.78 -3.72 11.21
CA GLY A 120 -15.90 -4.82 10.25
C GLY A 120 -16.35 -4.43 8.83
N ARG A 121 -16.41 -3.13 8.51
CA ARG A 121 -16.83 -2.65 7.19
C ARG A 121 -15.71 -2.79 6.17
N TRP A 122 -16.07 -3.01 4.90
CA TRP A 122 -15.13 -2.88 3.81
C TRP A 122 -14.72 -1.39 3.61
N LEU A 123 -13.44 -1.10 3.80
CA LEU A 123 -12.91 0.26 3.74
C LEU A 123 -12.45 0.68 2.33
N GLY A 124 -12.70 -0.14 1.33
CA GLY A 124 -12.32 0.15 -0.05
C GLY A 124 -11.01 -0.53 -0.48
N GLY A 125 -10.51 -0.14 -1.64
CA GLY A 125 -9.33 -0.74 -2.25
C GLY A 125 -9.66 -1.84 -3.26
N THR A 126 -8.66 -2.68 -3.58
CA THR A 126 -8.86 -3.82 -4.50
C THR A 126 -9.68 -4.91 -3.82
N THR A 127 -10.84 -5.22 -4.40
CA THR A 127 -11.72 -6.27 -3.85
C THR A 127 -11.06 -7.64 -3.92
N PRO A 128 -11.21 -8.48 -2.88
CA PRO A 128 -10.76 -9.86 -2.91
C PRO A 128 -11.43 -10.64 -4.05
N THR A 129 -10.77 -11.68 -4.56
CA THR A 129 -11.40 -12.63 -5.51
C THR A 129 -12.67 -13.20 -4.87
N GLY A 130 -13.75 -13.29 -5.62
CA GLY A 130 -15.04 -13.72 -5.07
C GLY A 130 -15.98 -12.59 -4.70
N TYR A 131 -15.51 -11.35 -4.64
CA TYR A 131 -16.33 -10.23 -4.19
C TYR A 131 -16.22 -9.01 -5.11
N ALA A 132 -17.32 -8.28 -5.24
CA ALA A 132 -17.41 -6.94 -5.80
C ALA A 132 -17.65 -5.92 -4.68
N SER A 133 -17.29 -4.66 -4.93
CA SER A 133 -17.65 -3.56 -4.02
C SER A 133 -19.02 -3.01 -4.41
N GLU A 134 -19.96 -3.03 -3.49
CA GLU A 134 -21.29 -2.44 -3.63
C GLU A 134 -21.40 -1.21 -2.74
N SER A 135 -21.81 -0.09 -3.32
CA SER A 135 -22.04 1.14 -2.56
C SER A 135 -23.31 1.00 -1.72
N LEU A 136 -23.18 1.13 -0.42
CA LEU A 136 -24.31 1.36 0.47
C LEU A 136 -24.71 2.84 0.37
N SER A 137 -25.97 3.15 0.70
CA SER A 137 -26.52 4.50 0.68
C SER A 137 -25.57 5.53 1.30
N SER A 138 -25.45 6.68 0.66
CA SER A 138 -24.65 7.80 1.10
C SER A 138 -25.15 8.35 2.43
N VAL A 139 -24.28 8.37 3.45
CA VAL A 139 -24.56 9.09 4.69
C VAL A 139 -23.95 10.48 4.57
N THR A 140 -24.79 11.50 4.71
CA THR A 140 -24.32 12.91 4.76
C THR A 140 -23.75 13.19 6.14
N VAL A 141 -22.44 13.34 6.26
CA VAL A 141 -21.78 13.79 7.47
C VAL A 141 -21.12 15.13 7.15
N ASP A 142 -21.45 16.16 7.90
CA ASP A 142 -20.97 17.54 7.70
C ASP A 142 -21.17 18.09 6.28
N GLY A 143 -22.35 17.84 5.69
CA GLY A 143 -22.67 18.32 4.33
C GLY A 143 -21.93 17.60 3.19
N LYS A 144 -21.07 16.61 3.49
CA LYS A 144 -20.37 15.80 2.50
C LYS A 144 -20.93 14.39 2.44
N VAL A 145 -21.28 13.96 1.23
CA VAL A 145 -21.76 12.60 0.96
C VAL A 145 -20.60 11.62 1.09
N LYS A 146 -20.57 10.85 2.19
CA LYS A 146 -19.62 9.74 2.37
C LYS A 146 -20.27 8.45 1.88
N LYS A 147 -19.67 7.79 0.89
CA LYS A 147 -20.11 6.48 0.39
C LYS A 147 -19.54 5.39 1.28
N ALA A 148 -20.42 4.64 1.97
CA ALA A 148 -20.03 3.38 2.59
C ALA A 148 -20.11 2.26 1.55
N CYS A 149 -19.17 1.32 1.61
CA CYS A 149 -19.16 0.17 0.70
C CYS A 149 -19.22 -1.13 1.50
N LYS A 150 -19.84 -2.15 0.90
CA LYS A 150 -19.80 -3.53 1.38
C LYS A 150 -19.27 -4.46 0.29
N LEU A 151 -18.80 -5.63 0.70
CA LEU A 151 -18.45 -6.70 -0.24
C LEU A 151 -19.72 -7.48 -0.62
N LYS A 152 -19.94 -7.62 -1.93
CA LYS A 152 -21.01 -8.43 -2.50
C LYS A 152 -20.40 -9.67 -3.15
N PRO A 153 -20.84 -10.89 -2.78
CA PRO A 153 -20.32 -12.11 -3.38
C PRO A 153 -20.67 -12.20 -4.87
N ILE A 154 -19.72 -12.71 -5.67
CA ILE A 154 -19.88 -13.08 -7.07
C ILE A 154 -19.89 -14.61 -7.10
N PRO A 155 -21.03 -15.28 -7.38
CA PRO A 155 -21.18 -16.73 -7.21
C PRO A 155 -20.12 -17.57 -7.92
N GLU A 156 -19.79 -17.22 -9.17
CA GLU A 156 -18.77 -17.92 -9.98
C GLU A 156 -17.38 -17.83 -9.37
N GLU A 157 -16.99 -16.63 -8.93
CA GLU A 157 -15.70 -16.41 -8.29
C GLU A 157 -15.61 -17.02 -6.89
N ILE A 158 -16.72 -17.05 -6.15
CA ILE A 158 -16.82 -17.74 -4.86
C ILE A 158 -16.58 -19.24 -5.04
N GLN A 159 -17.17 -19.85 -6.07
CA GLN A 159 -16.93 -21.25 -6.37
C GLN A 159 -15.47 -21.52 -6.70
N LEU A 160 -14.81 -20.63 -7.43
CA LEU A 160 -13.37 -20.71 -7.70
C LEU A 160 -12.56 -20.64 -6.40
N VAL A 161 -12.90 -19.75 -5.46
CA VAL A 161 -12.21 -19.68 -4.15
C VAL A 161 -12.40 -20.98 -3.38
N LYS A 162 -13.61 -21.54 -3.31
CA LYS A 162 -13.88 -22.85 -2.68
C LYS A 162 -13.03 -23.95 -3.31
N THR A 163 -12.93 -24.00 -4.64
CA THR A 163 -12.07 -24.94 -5.36
C THR A 163 -10.59 -24.78 -4.99
N ILE A 164 -10.09 -23.56 -4.88
CA ILE A 164 -8.69 -23.31 -4.47
C ILE A 164 -8.43 -23.88 -3.05
N PHE A 165 -9.35 -23.68 -2.10
CA PHE A 165 -9.23 -24.21 -0.76
C PHE A 165 -9.30 -25.76 -0.76
N SER A 166 -10.26 -26.35 -1.46
CA SER A 166 -10.42 -27.82 -1.55
C SER A 166 -9.17 -28.49 -2.13
N VAL A 167 -8.71 -28.04 -3.31
CA VAL A 167 -7.52 -28.61 -3.99
C VAL A 167 -6.26 -28.43 -3.13
N PHE A 168 -6.14 -27.30 -2.40
CA PHE A 168 -5.01 -27.13 -1.50
C PHE A 168 -5.08 -28.05 -0.28
N MET A 169 -6.25 -28.22 0.32
CA MET A 169 -6.44 -29.16 1.45
C MET A 169 -6.15 -30.61 1.07
N GLU A 170 -6.51 -31.03 -0.15
CA GLU A 170 -6.24 -32.38 -0.66
C GLU A 170 -4.75 -32.59 -0.97
N THR A 171 -4.11 -31.60 -1.61
CA THR A 171 -2.75 -31.77 -2.13
C THR A 171 -1.66 -31.31 -1.18
N GLY A 172 -1.96 -30.42 -0.26
CA GLY A 172 -1.00 -29.74 0.64
C GLY A 172 0.06 -28.92 -0.09
N SER A 173 -0.13 -28.59 -1.37
CA SER A 173 0.92 -28.02 -2.23
C SER A 173 0.43 -26.89 -3.11
N LEU A 174 1.00 -25.69 -2.92
CA LEU A 174 0.73 -24.53 -3.77
C LEU A 174 1.05 -24.79 -5.25
N SER A 175 2.08 -25.60 -5.54
CA SER A 175 2.47 -25.93 -6.92
C SER A 175 1.46 -26.86 -7.59
N LYS A 176 0.89 -27.82 -6.86
CA LYS A 176 -0.15 -28.72 -7.39
C LYS A 176 -1.47 -27.95 -7.56
N THR A 177 -1.80 -27.05 -6.63
CA THR A 177 -2.97 -26.17 -6.77
C THR A 177 -2.82 -25.25 -8.00
N ASP A 178 -1.66 -24.67 -8.23
CA ASP A 178 -1.35 -23.85 -9.38
C ASP A 178 -1.51 -24.66 -10.70
N GLN A 179 -0.96 -25.86 -10.72
CA GLN A 179 -1.09 -26.78 -11.86
C GLN A 179 -2.55 -27.15 -12.14
N TYR A 180 -3.34 -27.49 -11.12
CA TYR A 180 -4.76 -27.77 -11.26
C TYR A 180 -5.53 -26.59 -11.88
N LEU A 181 -5.29 -25.37 -11.39
CA LEU A 181 -5.95 -24.17 -11.91
C LEU A 181 -5.55 -23.87 -13.38
N LEU A 182 -4.31 -24.17 -13.75
CA LEU A 182 -3.83 -24.04 -15.12
C LEU A 182 -4.51 -25.05 -16.06
N GLU A 183 -4.58 -26.32 -15.67
CA GLU A 183 -5.25 -27.41 -16.42
C GLU A 183 -6.74 -27.12 -16.65
N HIS A 184 -7.41 -26.53 -15.64
CA HIS A 184 -8.83 -26.16 -15.70
C HIS A 184 -9.06 -24.75 -16.27
N ARG A 185 -8.01 -24.09 -16.82
CA ARG A 185 -8.06 -22.75 -17.41
C ARG A 185 -8.67 -21.68 -16.51
N CYS A 186 -8.51 -21.83 -15.20
CA CYS A 186 -8.95 -20.83 -14.24
C CYS A 186 -8.08 -19.58 -14.32
N VAL A 187 -8.72 -18.41 -14.40
CA VAL A 187 -8.03 -17.12 -14.52
C VAL A 187 -8.42 -16.17 -13.39
N THR A 188 -7.55 -15.22 -13.10
CA THR A 188 -7.82 -14.14 -12.13
C THR A 188 -8.84 -13.15 -12.69
N LYS A 189 -9.39 -12.26 -11.85
CA LYS A 189 -10.26 -11.14 -12.27
C LYS A 189 -9.71 -10.30 -13.43
N ARG A 190 -8.39 -10.30 -13.65
CA ARG A 190 -7.72 -9.57 -14.73
C ARG A 190 -7.41 -10.44 -15.95
N GLY A 191 -8.00 -11.65 -16.04
CA GLY A 191 -7.77 -12.59 -17.14
C GLY A 191 -6.36 -13.21 -17.18
N LYS A 192 -5.57 -13.10 -16.11
CA LYS A 192 -4.22 -13.67 -16.03
C LYS A 192 -4.25 -15.02 -15.31
N GLN A 193 -3.26 -15.86 -15.58
CA GLN A 193 -3.04 -17.09 -14.82
C GLN A 193 -2.76 -16.79 -13.34
N PHE A 194 -3.17 -17.70 -12.47
CA PHE A 194 -2.81 -17.63 -11.07
C PHE A 194 -1.32 -17.88 -10.89
N THR A 195 -0.75 -17.24 -9.90
CA THR A 195 0.61 -17.53 -9.43
C THR A 195 0.51 -18.13 -8.02
N ARG A 196 1.50 -18.90 -7.62
CA ARG A 196 1.58 -19.43 -6.24
C ARG A 196 1.47 -18.36 -5.16
N PHE A 197 1.97 -17.16 -5.47
CA PHE A 197 1.83 -15.99 -4.58
C PHE A 197 0.38 -15.53 -4.47
N ALA A 198 -0.35 -15.45 -5.59
CA ALA A 198 -1.77 -15.08 -5.61
C ALA A 198 -2.64 -16.13 -4.89
N ILE A 199 -2.39 -17.42 -5.16
CA ILE A 199 -3.06 -18.55 -4.47
C ILE A 199 -2.83 -18.45 -2.96
N ARG A 200 -1.58 -18.27 -2.52
CA ARG A 200 -1.27 -18.08 -1.10
C ARG A 200 -2.00 -16.87 -0.53
N GLY A 201 -2.06 -15.75 -1.27
CA GLY A 201 -2.78 -14.56 -0.85
C GLY A 201 -4.28 -14.81 -0.61
N ILE A 202 -4.92 -15.69 -1.41
CA ILE A 202 -6.30 -16.12 -1.20
C ILE A 202 -6.39 -17.00 0.05
N LEU A 203 -5.58 -18.04 0.15
CA LEU A 203 -5.60 -19.02 1.26
C LEU A 203 -5.32 -18.39 2.64
N THR A 204 -4.55 -17.29 2.68
CA THR A 204 -4.23 -16.60 3.95
C THR A 204 -5.14 -15.42 4.24
N ASN A 205 -6.16 -15.16 3.43
CA ASN A 205 -7.03 -14.01 3.65
C ASN A 205 -8.24 -14.38 4.54
N PRO A 206 -8.36 -13.81 5.75
CA PRO A 206 -9.47 -14.09 6.66
C PRO A 206 -10.85 -13.69 6.11
N VAL A 207 -10.92 -12.84 5.08
CA VAL A 207 -12.18 -12.41 4.46
C VAL A 207 -13.07 -13.57 3.97
N TYR A 208 -12.49 -14.73 3.76
CA TYR A 208 -13.20 -15.94 3.36
C TYR A 208 -13.64 -16.80 4.54
N MET A 209 -13.02 -16.62 5.71
CA MET A 209 -13.28 -17.42 6.90
C MET A 209 -14.64 -17.07 7.51
N ILE A 210 -15.43 -18.07 7.84
CA ILE A 210 -16.64 -17.93 8.64
C ILE A 210 -16.22 -17.56 10.07
N ALA A 211 -16.87 -16.56 10.63
CA ALA A 211 -16.72 -16.18 12.03
C ALA A 211 -17.48 -17.18 12.90
N ASP A 212 -16.89 -18.35 13.15
CA ASP A 212 -17.37 -19.39 14.02
C ASP A 212 -16.50 -19.50 15.30
N GLU A 213 -16.84 -20.40 16.19
CA GLU A 213 -16.12 -20.61 17.44
C GLU A 213 -14.64 -21.00 17.21
N THR A 214 -14.35 -21.79 16.17
CA THR A 214 -12.97 -22.17 15.83
C THR A 214 -12.16 -20.96 15.38
N ALA A 215 -12.76 -20.09 14.59
CA ALA A 215 -12.15 -18.83 14.17
C ALA A 215 -11.86 -17.92 15.37
N TYR A 216 -12.80 -17.78 16.31
CA TYR A 216 -12.62 -17.00 17.54
C TYR A 216 -11.44 -17.51 18.36
N GLN A 217 -11.38 -18.82 18.62
CA GLN A 217 -10.30 -19.44 19.40
C GLN A 217 -8.94 -19.21 18.73
N TYR A 218 -8.85 -19.48 17.43
CA TYR A 218 -7.62 -19.28 16.67
C TYR A 218 -7.11 -17.85 16.72
N LEU A 219 -7.99 -16.86 16.53
CA LEU A 219 -7.63 -15.44 16.57
C LEU A 219 -7.15 -15.04 17.96
N LYS A 220 -7.79 -15.53 19.00
CA LYS A 220 -7.41 -15.26 20.39
C LYS A 220 -6.05 -15.88 20.75
N GLU A 221 -5.78 -17.12 20.33
CA GLU A 221 -4.49 -17.80 20.53
C GLU A 221 -3.32 -17.06 19.83
N ASN A 222 -3.59 -16.38 18.71
CA ASN A 222 -2.61 -15.60 17.99
C ASN A 222 -2.51 -14.14 18.46
N ASN A 223 -3.14 -13.77 19.57
CA ASN A 223 -3.09 -12.44 20.20
C ASN A 223 -3.41 -11.29 19.24
N VAL A 224 -4.35 -11.49 18.30
CA VAL A 224 -4.79 -10.43 17.39
C VAL A 224 -5.56 -9.36 18.16
N ASP A 225 -5.52 -8.11 17.67
CA ASP A 225 -6.32 -7.02 18.20
C ASP A 225 -7.79 -7.18 17.74
N LEU A 226 -8.58 -7.88 18.58
CA LEU A 226 -9.92 -8.34 18.23
C LEU A 226 -11.00 -7.36 18.74
N PHE A 227 -11.71 -6.73 17.82
CA PHE A 227 -12.80 -5.78 18.07
C PHE A 227 -14.19 -6.38 17.80
N ALA A 228 -14.39 -7.62 18.23
CA ALA A 228 -15.68 -8.31 18.18
C ALA A 228 -15.84 -9.17 19.42
N GLU A 229 -17.02 -9.19 19.97
CA GLU A 229 -17.35 -10.09 21.08
C GLU A 229 -17.55 -11.52 20.59
N ARG A 230 -17.36 -12.52 21.48
CA ARG A 230 -17.55 -13.92 21.13
C ARG A 230 -18.95 -14.21 20.57
N ALA A 231 -19.98 -13.50 21.06
CA ALA A 231 -21.35 -13.64 20.59
C ALA A 231 -21.56 -13.20 19.12
N GLU A 232 -20.66 -12.37 18.57
CA GLU A 232 -20.70 -11.92 17.18
C GLU A 232 -20.16 -12.98 16.20
N PHE A 233 -19.47 -14.00 16.71
CA PHE A 233 -19.02 -15.15 15.91
C PHE A 233 -20.18 -16.13 15.71
N ASP A 234 -21.12 -15.71 14.87
CA ASP A 234 -22.43 -16.33 14.67
C ASP A 234 -22.42 -17.57 13.73
N GLY A 235 -21.29 -17.89 13.13
CA GLY A 235 -21.16 -18.98 12.16
C GLY A 235 -21.70 -18.66 10.76
N GLU A 236 -22.07 -17.41 10.48
CA GLU A 236 -22.62 -16.97 9.20
C GLU A 236 -21.76 -15.89 8.55
N HIS A 237 -21.43 -14.85 9.30
CA HIS A 237 -20.62 -13.74 8.79
C HIS A 237 -19.14 -14.10 8.65
N CYS A 238 -18.42 -13.28 7.89
CA CYS A 238 -16.97 -13.44 7.67
C CYS A 238 -16.13 -12.78 8.75
N VAL A 239 -14.83 -13.05 8.73
CA VAL A 239 -13.83 -12.32 9.50
C VAL A 239 -13.15 -11.28 8.63
N MET A 240 -13.15 -10.01 9.07
CA MET A 240 -12.42 -8.92 8.43
C MET A 240 -11.13 -8.64 9.19
N ALA A 241 -10.01 -8.58 8.47
CA ALA A 241 -8.71 -8.25 9.06
C ALA A 241 -8.03 -7.12 8.31
N TYR A 242 -7.60 -6.13 9.07
CA TYR A 242 -6.91 -4.92 8.60
C TYR A 242 -5.49 -4.86 9.18
N ASN A 243 -4.71 -3.88 8.76
CA ASN A 243 -3.32 -3.69 9.17
C ASN A 243 -2.43 -4.93 8.91
N ARG A 244 -2.78 -5.76 7.92
CA ARG A 244 -2.12 -7.03 7.59
C ARG A 244 -0.78 -6.87 6.88
N THR A 245 -0.56 -5.73 6.25
CA THR A 245 0.63 -5.49 5.42
C THR A 245 1.33 -4.20 5.79
N LEU A 246 2.65 -4.24 5.84
CA LEU A 246 3.50 -3.06 5.97
C LEU A 246 3.98 -2.64 4.58
N GLN A 247 3.57 -1.46 4.16
CA GLN A 247 4.01 -0.84 2.91
C GLN A 247 5.15 0.15 3.20
N ARG A 248 6.26 0.00 2.50
CA ARG A 248 7.40 0.93 2.58
C ARG A 248 7.74 1.40 1.17
N PRO A 249 7.98 2.70 0.93
CA PRO A 249 8.39 3.20 -0.37
C PRO A 249 9.62 2.44 -0.90
N GLY A 250 9.56 2.00 -2.16
CA GLY A 250 10.68 1.30 -2.81
C GLY A 250 10.96 -0.12 -2.32
N LYS A 251 10.14 -0.70 -1.42
CA LYS A 251 10.28 -2.08 -0.92
C LYS A 251 9.04 -2.91 -1.19
N ALA A 252 9.21 -4.22 -1.29
CA ALA A 252 8.08 -5.15 -1.39
C ALA A 252 7.25 -5.11 -0.09
N ASN A 253 5.92 -5.25 -0.23
CA ASN A 253 5.01 -5.32 0.91
C ASN A 253 5.35 -6.52 1.79
N GLN A 254 5.47 -6.28 3.09
CA GLN A 254 5.71 -7.32 4.10
C GLN A 254 4.40 -7.63 4.84
N ILE A 255 4.15 -8.89 5.12
CA ILE A 255 3.04 -9.30 5.99
C ILE A 255 3.44 -9.00 7.43
N ARG A 256 2.56 -8.31 8.16
CA ARG A 256 2.73 -8.03 9.58
C ARG A 256 2.45 -9.27 10.42
N PRO A 257 3.07 -9.40 11.61
CA PRO A 257 2.65 -10.38 12.60
C PRO A 257 1.15 -10.28 12.90
N MET A 258 0.53 -11.41 13.26
CA MET A 258 -0.91 -11.44 13.51
C MET A 258 -1.32 -10.59 14.72
N GLU A 259 -0.45 -10.43 15.68
CA GLU A 259 -0.62 -9.55 16.86
C GLU A 259 -0.87 -8.08 16.51
N GLU A 260 -0.42 -7.64 15.33
CA GLU A 260 -0.64 -6.28 14.84
C GLU A 260 -1.91 -6.14 13.98
N TRP A 261 -2.61 -7.26 13.71
CA TRP A 261 -3.83 -7.21 12.89
C TRP A 261 -4.99 -6.68 13.69
N ILE A 262 -5.79 -5.82 13.06
CA ILE A 262 -7.07 -5.35 13.59
C ILE A 262 -8.16 -6.24 13.00
N VAL A 263 -8.87 -6.97 13.84
CA VAL A 263 -9.84 -7.97 13.39
C VAL A 263 -11.23 -7.65 13.96
N ALA A 264 -12.24 -7.75 13.10
CA ALA A 264 -13.64 -7.60 13.47
C ALA A 264 -14.51 -8.57 12.64
N VAL A 265 -15.73 -8.83 13.07
CA VAL A 265 -16.72 -9.57 12.28
C VAL A 265 -17.21 -8.68 11.14
N GLY A 266 -17.20 -9.21 9.91
CA GLY A 266 -17.58 -8.49 8.71
C GLY A 266 -19.08 -8.43 8.48
N LYS A 267 -19.48 -7.72 7.42
CA LYS A 267 -20.90 -7.52 7.05
C LYS A 267 -21.35 -8.37 5.85
N HIS A 268 -20.54 -9.30 5.42
CA HIS A 268 -20.86 -10.24 4.34
C HIS A 268 -20.67 -11.68 4.82
N PRO A 269 -21.33 -12.66 4.19
CA PRO A 269 -21.23 -14.05 4.62
C PRO A 269 -19.82 -14.60 4.42
N GLY A 270 -19.34 -15.38 5.37
CA GLY A 270 -18.15 -16.21 5.23
C GLY A 270 -18.42 -17.38 4.27
N ILE A 271 -17.38 -17.97 3.70
CA ILE A 271 -17.52 -19.04 2.70
C ILE A 271 -16.70 -20.29 3.00
N ILE A 272 -15.75 -20.22 3.90
CA ILE A 272 -14.87 -21.32 4.33
C ILE A 272 -15.03 -21.47 5.85
N ALA A 273 -15.33 -22.65 6.31
CA ALA A 273 -15.45 -22.94 7.75
C ALA A 273 -14.16 -22.55 8.48
N GLY A 274 -14.27 -22.02 9.70
CA GLY A 274 -13.12 -21.63 10.50
C GLY A 274 -12.12 -22.76 10.69
N SER A 275 -12.60 -23.99 10.91
CA SER A 275 -11.78 -25.20 11.03
C SER A 275 -10.94 -25.48 9.77
N ASP A 276 -11.53 -25.33 8.58
CA ASP A 276 -10.83 -25.57 7.30
C ASP A 276 -9.81 -24.47 7.03
N TRP A 277 -10.19 -23.22 7.30
CA TRP A 277 -9.27 -22.11 7.15
C TRP A 277 -8.06 -22.23 8.07
N VAL A 278 -8.26 -22.55 9.35
CA VAL A 278 -7.20 -22.79 10.35
C VAL A 278 -6.31 -23.96 9.92
N ARG A 279 -6.90 -25.06 9.47
CA ARG A 279 -6.16 -26.21 8.93
C ARG A 279 -5.25 -25.80 7.76
N VAL A 280 -5.75 -24.98 6.86
CA VAL A 280 -4.97 -24.44 5.73
C VAL A 280 -3.78 -23.60 6.22
N GLN A 281 -3.94 -22.76 7.28
CA GLN A 281 -2.82 -22.02 7.85
C GLN A 281 -1.74 -22.96 8.40
N ALA A 282 -2.13 -23.98 9.17
CA ALA A 282 -1.19 -24.96 9.69
C ALA A 282 -0.43 -25.70 8.56
N MET A 283 -1.12 -26.06 7.47
CA MET A 283 -0.48 -26.69 6.30
C MET A 283 0.50 -25.75 5.61
N LEU A 284 0.18 -24.46 5.49
CA LEU A 284 1.06 -23.44 4.92
C LEU A 284 2.32 -23.22 5.77
N ASP A 285 2.19 -23.28 7.10
CA ASP A 285 3.33 -23.12 8.02
C ASP A 285 4.26 -24.34 7.99
N VAL A 286 3.72 -25.54 7.93
CA VAL A 286 4.50 -26.76 7.69
C VAL A 286 5.28 -26.67 6.37
N ASN A 287 4.69 -26.05 5.34
CA ASN A 287 5.37 -25.85 4.06
C ASN A 287 6.48 -24.79 4.13
N LYS A 288 6.40 -23.80 5.01
CA LYS A 288 7.50 -22.85 5.29
C LYS A 288 8.70 -23.55 5.92
N SER A 289 8.47 -24.44 6.87
CA SER A 289 9.53 -25.19 7.57
C SER A 289 10.26 -26.18 6.65
N LYS A 290 9.59 -26.64 5.58
CA LYS A 290 10.19 -27.45 4.52
C LYS A 290 10.97 -26.58 3.50
N SER A 291 11.86 -25.71 3.98
CA SER A 291 12.71 -24.88 3.11
C SER A 291 13.68 -25.69 2.24
N TYR A 292 13.76 -26.97 2.53
CA TYR A 292 14.62 -27.93 1.81
C TYR A 292 13.87 -28.49 0.60
N ARG A 293 14.32 -28.15 -0.60
CA ARG A 293 13.96 -28.86 -1.82
C ARG A 293 14.69 -30.21 -1.81
N ARG A 294 13.96 -31.34 -1.77
CA ARG A 294 14.60 -32.62 -2.09
C ARG A 294 15.38 -32.46 -3.39
N PRO A 295 16.69 -32.75 -3.39
CA PRO A 295 17.48 -32.64 -4.62
C PRO A 295 16.88 -33.58 -5.66
N ARG A 296 16.69 -33.08 -6.87
CA ARG A 296 16.25 -33.88 -8.01
C ARG A 296 17.36 -34.80 -8.54
N SER A 297 18.54 -34.76 -7.95
CA SER A 297 19.71 -35.53 -8.37
C SER A 297 20.08 -36.56 -7.31
N ASN A 298 20.14 -37.80 -7.70
CA ASN A 298 20.64 -38.92 -6.89
C ASN A 298 22.16 -38.98 -6.77
N VAL A 299 22.88 -37.97 -7.23
CA VAL A 299 24.34 -37.97 -7.32
C VAL A 299 25.02 -37.77 -5.95
N ALA A 300 24.31 -37.19 -4.99
CA ALA A 300 24.85 -37.02 -3.64
C ALA A 300 23.95 -37.75 -2.63
N LEU A 301 24.41 -38.89 -2.15
CA LEU A 301 23.67 -39.82 -1.29
C LEU A 301 23.06 -39.16 -0.04
N LEU A 302 23.78 -38.20 0.58
CA LEU A 302 23.39 -37.51 1.80
C LEU A 302 22.74 -36.14 1.60
N SER A 303 22.28 -35.87 0.38
CA SER A 303 21.57 -34.61 0.07
C SER A 303 20.31 -34.50 0.95
N GLY A 304 20.23 -33.43 1.76
CA GLY A 304 19.10 -33.17 2.64
C GLY A 304 19.15 -33.83 4.02
N LEU A 305 20.23 -34.50 4.32
CA LEU A 305 20.48 -35.10 5.63
C LEU A 305 21.59 -34.37 6.39
N LEU A 306 22.55 -33.78 5.68
CA LEU A 306 23.67 -33.09 6.30
C LEU A 306 23.30 -31.65 6.69
N ARG A 307 23.65 -31.30 7.93
CA ARG A 307 23.56 -29.93 8.46
C ARG A 307 24.95 -29.43 8.86
N CYS A 308 25.15 -28.11 8.72
CA CYS A 308 26.35 -27.44 9.24
C CYS A 308 26.37 -27.52 10.77
N GLY A 309 27.48 -27.94 11.36
CA GLY A 309 27.63 -28.02 12.79
C GLY A 309 27.69 -26.66 13.52
N GLU A 310 28.00 -25.58 12.79
CA GLU A 310 28.10 -24.24 13.35
C GLU A 310 26.77 -23.45 13.25
N CYS A 311 26.13 -23.41 12.05
CA CYS A 311 24.91 -22.60 11.83
C CYS A 311 23.61 -23.42 11.78
N GLY A 312 23.66 -24.74 11.78
CA GLY A 312 22.50 -25.62 11.71
C GLY A 312 21.82 -25.71 10.35
N ASP A 313 22.22 -24.95 9.35
CA ASP A 313 21.66 -24.96 8.01
C ASP A 313 22.01 -26.23 7.22
N TYR A 314 21.10 -26.58 6.26
CA TYR A 314 21.32 -27.72 5.38
C TYR A 314 22.49 -27.47 4.41
N MET A 315 23.42 -28.42 4.36
CA MET A 315 24.53 -28.41 3.43
C MET A 315 24.05 -28.80 2.01
N ARG A 316 24.50 -28.05 1.00
CA ARG A 316 24.18 -28.29 -0.40
C ARG A 316 25.36 -28.94 -1.09
N PRO A 317 25.19 -30.06 -1.81
CA PRO A 317 26.27 -30.64 -2.60
C PRO A 317 26.61 -29.72 -3.78
N LYS A 318 27.88 -29.41 -3.94
CA LYS A 318 28.41 -28.69 -5.12
C LYS A 318 29.03 -29.71 -6.04
N LEU A 319 28.41 -29.93 -7.19
CA LEU A 319 28.98 -30.76 -8.24
C LEU A 319 30.13 -29.99 -8.90
N THR A 320 31.34 -30.54 -8.83
CA THR A 320 32.50 -30.02 -9.59
C THR A 320 32.61 -30.80 -10.90
N ASN A 321 32.65 -30.08 -12.03
CA ASN A 321 32.83 -30.66 -13.35
C ASN A 321 34.27 -31.17 -13.61
N ARG A 322 35.02 -31.57 -12.57
CA ARG A 322 36.29 -32.21 -12.78
C ARG A 322 36.02 -33.64 -13.24
N ARG A 323 36.15 -33.91 -14.55
CA ARG A 323 36.43 -35.23 -15.06
C ARG A 323 37.77 -35.62 -14.44
N THR A 324 37.78 -36.54 -13.48
CA THR A 324 39.00 -37.28 -13.13
C THR A 324 39.35 -38.09 -14.33
N ALA A 325 40.51 -37.81 -14.90
CA ALA A 325 41.19 -38.65 -15.91
C ALA A 325 41.48 -40.02 -15.32
#